data_fe1e58c5aec57de45f75fc713e2f593e
#
_entry.id   fe1e58c5aec57de45f75fc713e2f593e
#
_cell.length_a   1.000
_cell.length_b   1.000
_cell.length_c   1.000
_cell.angle_alpha   90.00
_cell.angle_beta   90.00
_cell.angle_gamma   90.00
#
_symmetry.space_group_name_H-M   'P 1'
#
loop_
_entity.id
_entity.type
_entity.pdbx_description
1 polymer ?
#
loop_
_entity_poly.entity_id
_entity_poly.type
_entity_poly.pdbx_seq_one_letter_code
_entity_poly.pdbx_strand_id
1 'polypeptide(L)'
;RHCYLGEGSHQDLSVKQIQKVLEEFEEMQGLRLLLSGGEPLLHPHFWDINDILRNYAFRSVLLSNGTLMTEEVAKRLRVHEVQISLDGMQEGHESLRGKGTFEKTMMAMDHLQKANLRVSVATMIHRRNLSEFDQLASLLESKNIEEWNVDVPCVEGRLRTNQDLWVSPSEASHFLSYGYGGGFHGSTNNSTCGAHLCAIMTNGTICKCGLFSQEPASSIEEGLRTGWVRIPRIPLKDLTCKCPVVEECRGGCRYRAKIQGDVFQPDLFQCYARGVLKGGE
;
A
#
# COMPACT_ATOMS: atom_id res chain seq x y z
N ARG A 1 15.43 -0.01 -0.55
CA ARG A 1 15.97 -1.09 0.31
C ARG A 1 14.87 -2.05 0.77
N HIS A 2 13.59 -1.70 0.62
CA HIS A 2 12.43 -2.42 1.17
C HIS A 2 11.46 -3.01 0.13
N CYS A 3 11.72 -2.81 -1.17
CA CYS A 3 10.77 -3.22 -2.22
C CYS A 3 10.52 -4.73 -2.17
N TYR A 4 9.27 -5.12 -1.94
CA TYR A 4 8.86 -6.52 -1.84
C TYR A 4 8.82 -7.23 -3.21
N LEU A 5 8.74 -6.48 -4.32
CA LEU A 5 8.78 -7.03 -5.67
C LEU A 5 10.18 -7.49 -6.09
N GLY A 6 11.23 -7.14 -5.31
CA GLY A 6 12.61 -7.52 -5.63
C GLY A 6 13.15 -6.84 -6.89
N GLU A 7 13.97 -7.55 -7.63
CA GLU A 7 14.46 -7.16 -8.96
C GLU A 7 13.52 -7.77 -10.00
N GLY A 8 12.38 -7.09 -10.22
CA GLY A 8 11.37 -7.54 -11.18
C GLY A 8 11.77 -7.25 -12.64
N SER A 9 11.08 -7.88 -13.58
CA SER A 9 11.16 -7.49 -14.99
C SER A 9 10.71 -6.05 -15.15
N HIS A 10 11.45 -5.25 -15.90
CA HIS A 10 11.11 -3.86 -16.25
C HIS A 10 10.01 -3.81 -17.34
N GLN A 11 9.00 -4.66 -17.24
CA GLN A 11 7.89 -4.67 -18.18
C GLN A 11 6.76 -3.83 -17.60
N ASP A 12 6.33 -2.81 -18.33
CA ASP A 12 5.17 -2.00 -17.99
C ASP A 12 3.94 -2.52 -18.76
N LEU A 13 2.75 -2.33 -18.19
CA LEU A 13 1.50 -2.56 -18.90
C LEU A 13 1.35 -1.52 -20.01
N SER A 14 0.97 -1.93 -21.20
CA SER A 14 0.65 -1.00 -22.27
C SER A 14 -0.61 -0.18 -21.94
N VAL A 15 -0.74 1.00 -22.54
CA VAL A 15 -1.96 1.84 -22.40
C VAL A 15 -3.21 1.05 -22.76
N LYS A 16 -3.16 0.22 -23.80
CA LYS A 16 -4.30 -0.62 -24.21
C LYS A 16 -4.70 -1.65 -23.15
N GLN A 17 -3.74 -2.29 -22.49
CA GLN A 17 -4.03 -3.21 -21.38
C GLN A 17 -4.62 -2.48 -20.17
N ILE A 18 -4.04 -1.31 -19.84
CA ILE A 18 -4.55 -0.48 -18.75
C ILE A 18 -5.98 -0.03 -19.07
N GLN A 19 -6.24 0.47 -20.27
CA GLN A 19 -7.58 0.91 -20.67
C GLN A 19 -8.60 -0.22 -20.58
N LYS A 20 -8.28 -1.42 -21.06
CA LYS A 20 -9.13 -2.61 -20.92
C LYS A 20 -9.48 -2.88 -19.44
N VAL A 21 -8.47 -2.80 -18.56
CA VAL A 21 -8.68 -2.99 -17.11
C VAL A 21 -9.60 -1.91 -16.53
N LEU A 22 -9.42 -0.65 -16.92
CA LEU A 22 -10.24 0.47 -16.42
C LEU A 22 -11.69 0.31 -16.87
N GLU A 23 -11.95 -0.08 -18.11
CA GLU A 23 -13.27 -0.35 -18.67
C GLU A 23 -13.95 -1.50 -17.90
N GLU A 24 -13.28 -2.64 -17.74
CA GLU A 24 -13.83 -3.78 -16.98
C GLU A 24 -14.03 -3.44 -15.50
N PHE A 25 -13.17 -2.60 -14.90
CA PHE A 25 -13.31 -2.16 -13.52
C PHE A 25 -14.55 -1.26 -13.32
N GLU A 26 -14.82 -0.37 -14.27
CA GLU A 26 -16.01 0.46 -14.24
C GLU A 26 -17.29 -0.38 -14.44
N GLU A 27 -17.29 -1.32 -15.40
CA GLU A 27 -18.40 -2.26 -15.60
C GLU A 27 -18.69 -3.11 -14.35
N MET A 28 -17.67 -3.42 -13.56
CA MET A 28 -17.79 -4.12 -12.28
C MET A 28 -18.20 -3.20 -11.13
N GLN A 29 -18.46 -1.91 -11.40
CA GLN A 29 -18.77 -0.89 -10.39
C GLN A 29 -17.65 -0.75 -9.35
N GLY A 30 -16.39 -0.78 -9.81
CA GLY A 30 -15.23 -0.58 -8.97
C GLY A 30 -15.23 0.81 -8.34
N LEU A 31 -14.90 0.90 -7.06
CA LEU A 31 -15.03 2.15 -6.30
C LEU A 31 -13.73 2.95 -6.23
N ARG A 32 -12.60 2.27 -6.07
CA ARG A 32 -11.31 2.92 -5.83
C ARG A 32 -10.20 2.20 -6.60
N LEU A 33 -9.52 2.92 -7.47
CA LEU A 33 -8.37 2.47 -8.22
C LEU A 33 -7.09 3.00 -7.58
N LEU A 34 -6.10 2.14 -7.38
CA LEU A 34 -4.76 2.53 -6.94
C LEU A 34 -3.79 2.37 -8.12
N LEU A 35 -3.19 3.47 -8.53
CA LEU A 35 -2.10 3.48 -9.52
C LEU A 35 -0.78 3.35 -8.77
N SER A 36 -0.13 2.23 -8.94
CA SER A 36 1.12 1.87 -8.27
C SER A 36 2.11 1.29 -9.26
N GLY A 37 3.28 0.93 -8.78
CA GLY A 37 4.34 0.29 -9.57
C GLY A 37 5.66 0.41 -8.84
N GLY A 38 6.76 0.63 -9.57
CA GLY A 38 7.99 1.14 -8.98
C GLY A 38 7.78 2.61 -8.58
N GLU A 39 7.76 3.47 -9.58
CA GLU A 39 7.26 4.85 -9.48
C GLU A 39 6.39 5.09 -10.72
N PRO A 40 5.08 5.31 -10.56
CA PRO A 40 4.17 5.45 -11.71
C PRO A 40 4.53 6.58 -12.66
N LEU A 41 5.09 7.69 -12.15
CA LEU A 41 5.52 8.83 -12.96
C LEU A 41 6.67 8.49 -13.93
N LEU A 42 7.34 7.35 -13.75
CA LEU A 42 8.35 6.85 -14.69
C LEU A 42 7.77 6.02 -15.84
N HIS A 43 6.49 5.67 -15.79
CA HIS A 43 5.86 4.94 -16.89
C HIS A 43 5.93 5.75 -18.18
N PRO A 44 6.42 5.20 -19.32
CA PRO A 44 6.66 5.98 -20.54
C PRO A 44 5.40 6.64 -21.10
N HIS A 45 4.23 6.08 -20.82
CA HIS A 45 2.92 6.58 -21.22
C HIS A 45 2.08 7.06 -20.02
N PHE A 46 2.72 7.52 -18.94
CA PHE A 46 1.99 7.97 -17.75
C PHE A 46 0.94 9.03 -18.05
N TRP A 47 1.28 9.98 -18.91
CA TRP A 47 0.39 11.09 -19.23
C TRP A 47 -0.83 10.68 -20.07
N ASP A 48 -0.66 9.69 -20.95
CA ASP A 48 -1.78 9.13 -21.69
C ASP A 48 -2.75 8.41 -20.73
N ILE A 49 -2.21 7.67 -19.76
CA ILE A 49 -2.98 7.01 -18.69
C ILE A 49 -3.67 8.04 -17.81
N ASN A 50 -2.95 9.06 -17.34
CA ASN A 50 -3.48 10.14 -16.53
C ASN A 50 -4.69 10.83 -17.20
N ASP A 51 -4.58 11.09 -18.49
CA ASP A 51 -5.59 11.84 -19.23
C ASP A 51 -6.88 11.03 -19.47
N ILE A 52 -6.80 9.70 -19.55
CA ILE A 52 -8.00 8.86 -19.67
C ILE A 52 -8.72 8.64 -18.34
N LEU A 53 -8.05 8.78 -17.19
CA LEU A 53 -8.65 8.53 -15.87
C LEU A 53 -9.90 9.39 -15.60
N ARG A 54 -9.95 10.61 -16.15
CA ARG A 54 -11.09 11.52 -15.99
C ARG A 54 -12.39 11.02 -16.64
N ASN A 55 -12.30 10.01 -17.51
CA ASN A 55 -13.45 9.46 -18.22
C ASN A 55 -14.21 8.41 -17.40
N TYR A 56 -13.70 8.05 -16.21
CA TYR A 56 -14.24 7.00 -15.35
C TYR A 56 -14.78 7.58 -14.04
N ALA A 57 -15.82 6.94 -13.49
CA ALA A 57 -16.51 7.41 -12.30
C ALA A 57 -15.84 7.00 -10.97
N PHE A 58 -14.94 6.02 -10.98
CA PHE A 58 -14.27 5.55 -9.77
C PHE A 58 -13.23 6.55 -9.24
N ARG A 59 -13.00 6.51 -7.94
CA ARG A 59 -11.94 7.32 -7.31
C ARG A 59 -10.56 6.75 -7.64
N SER A 60 -9.69 7.57 -8.21
CA SER A 60 -8.30 7.20 -8.53
C SER A 60 -7.32 7.79 -7.51
N VAL A 61 -6.37 6.98 -7.06
CA VAL A 61 -5.30 7.35 -6.13
C VAL A 61 -3.95 6.99 -6.74
N LEU A 62 -3.04 7.94 -6.82
CA LEU A 62 -1.67 7.73 -7.26
C LEU A 62 -0.77 7.46 -6.05
N LEU A 63 -0.06 6.34 -6.04
CA LEU A 63 0.94 6.02 -5.02
C LEU A 63 2.32 6.44 -5.54
N SER A 64 2.97 7.40 -4.88
CA SER A 64 4.24 7.96 -5.35
C SER A 64 5.26 8.14 -4.23
N ASN A 65 6.53 8.01 -4.56
CA ASN A 65 7.63 8.39 -3.68
C ASN A 65 7.86 9.92 -3.61
N GLY A 66 7.17 10.69 -4.44
CA GLY A 66 7.22 12.16 -4.48
C GLY A 66 8.45 12.76 -5.18
N THR A 67 9.48 11.99 -5.49
CA THR A 67 10.77 12.56 -5.95
C THR A 67 10.72 13.22 -7.33
N LEU A 68 9.68 12.92 -8.12
CA LEU A 68 9.43 13.49 -9.46
C LEU A 68 8.27 14.49 -9.46
N MET A 69 7.67 14.78 -8.31
CA MET A 69 6.48 15.61 -8.17
C MET A 69 6.83 17.09 -8.17
N THR A 70 7.00 17.69 -9.36
CA THR A 70 7.14 19.14 -9.51
C THR A 70 5.79 19.85 -9.45
N GLU A 71 5.80 21.18 -9.38
CA GLU A 71 4.57 21.97 -9.39
C GLU A 71 3.79 21.77 -10.71
N GLU A 72 4.48 21.66 -11.84
CA GLU A 72 3.87 21.41 -13.16
C GLU A 72 3.25 20.02 -13.21
N VAL A 73 3.94 19.00 -12.67
CA VAL A 73 3.41 17.63 -12.55
C VAL A 73 2.14 17.64 -11.70
N ALA A 74 2.17 18.25 -10.52
CA ALA A 74 1.02 18.32 -9.63
C ALA A 74 -0.21 18.96 -10.30
N LYS A 75 -0.03 20.10 -11.00
CA LYS A 75 -1.11 20.80 -11.73
C LYS A 75 -1.70 19.98 -12.89
N ARG A 76 -0.91 19.11 -13.49
CA ARG A 76 -1.34 18.28 -14.63
C ARG A 76 -2.06 17.00 -14.23
N LEU A 77 -1.90 16.52 -13.00
CA LEU A 77 -2.54 15.29 -12.52
C LEU A 77 -4.06 15.35 -12.63
N ARG A 78 -4.66 14.20 -12.94
CA ARG A 78 -6.11 13.99 -13.06
C ARG A 78 -6.64 12.93 -12.08
N VAL A 79 -5.85 12.63 -11.06
CA VAL A 79 -6.22 11.73 -9.97
C VAL A 79 -6.98 12.51 -8.88
N HIS A 80 -7.75 11.79 -8.08
CA HIS A 80 -8.48 12.37 -6.96
C HIS A 80 -7.62 12.56 -5.71
N GLU A 81 -6.55 11.78 -5.61
CA GLU A 81 -5.68 11.76 -4.44
C GLU A 81 -4.29 11.29 -4.83
N VAL A 82 -3.27 11.81 -4.15
CA VAL A 82 -1.91 11.28 -4.19
C VAL A 82 -1.52 10.81 -2.79
N GLN A 83 -1.18 9.53 -2.66
CA GLN A 83 -0.58 9.00 -1.46
C GLN A 83 0.93 9.08 -1.59
N ILE A 84 1.54 9.87 -0.72
CA ILE A 84 2.98 10.07 -0.68
C ILE A 84 3.62 9.11 0.33
N SER A 85 4.71 8.49 -0.08
CA SER A 85 5.50 7.65 0.82
C SER A 85 6.46 8.51 1.64
N LEU A 86 6.25 8.57 2.95
CA LEU A 86 7.13 9.28 3.90
C LEU A 86 7.39 8.39 5.11
N ASP A 87 8.61 7.85 5.24
CA ASP A 87 8.93 6.81 6.21
C ASP A 87 9.69 7.32 7.45
N GLY A 88 9.46 8.54 7.86
CA GLY A 88 10.08 9.14 9.02
C GLY A 88 10.47 10.60 8.77
N MET A 89 11.22 11.18 9.67
CA MET A 89 11.93 12.42 9.46
C MET A 89 13.11 12.18 8.52
N GLN A 90 13.99 13.14 8.35
CA GLN A 90 15.05 13.06 7.34
C GLN A 90 15.90 11.80 7.47
N GLU A 91 16.35 11.47 8.68
CA GLU A 91 17.26 10.35 8.90
C GLU A 91 16.56 9.00 8.62
N GLY A 92 15.42 8.77 9.24
CA GLY A 92 14.65 7.55 9.04
C GLY A 92 14.22 7.36 7.59
N HIS A 93 13.65 8.40 6.98
CA HIS A 93 13.21 8.36 5.59
C HIS A 93 14.38 8.07 4.63
N GLU A 94 15.47 8.81 4.73
CA GLU A 94 16.62 8.67 3.83
C GLU A 94 17.40 7.38 4.05
N SER A 95 17.39 6.82 5.26
CA SER A 95 17.97 5.50 5.53
C SER A 95 17.32 4.38 4.70
N LEU A 96 16.04 4.54 4.38
CA LEU A 96 15.27 3.61 3.59
C LEU A 96 15.27 3.96 2.10
N ARG A 97 15.02 5.21 1.76
CA ARG A 97 14.75 5.67 0.37
C ARG A 97 15.92 6.33 -0.32
N GLY A 98 16.95 6.68 0.42
CA GLY A 98 18.18 7.28 -0.11
C GLY A 98 18.31 8.77 0.21
N LYS A 99 19.56 9.23 0.19
CA LYS A 99 19.92 10.60 0.56
C LYS A 99 19.27 11.65 -0.35
N GLY A 100 18.77 12.73 0.23
CA GLY A 100 18.13 13.86 -0.48
C GLY A 100 16.71 13.59 -0.94
N THR A 101 16.09 12.45 -0.54
CA THR A 101 14.71 12.16 -0.88
C THR A 101 13.71 12.82 0.06
N PHE A 102 14.07 13.06 1.31
CA PHE A 102 13.18 13.70 2.28
C PHE A 102 12.72 15.08 1.83
N GLU A 103 13.66 15.95 1.49
CA GLU A 103 13.35 17.31 1.03
C GLU A 103 12.47 17.30 -0.22
N LYS A 104 12.78 16.44 -1.20
CA LYS A 104 11.96 16.28 -2.41
C LYS A 104 10.55 15.83 -2.09
N THR A 105 10.39 14.89 -1.15
CA THR A 105 9.09 14.39 -0.71
C THR A 105 8.29 15.49 0.01
N MET A 106 8.93 16.32 0.83
CA MET A 106 8.32 17.47 1.47
C MET A 106 7.84 18.50 0.45
N MET A 107 8.67 18.85 -0.53
CA MET A 107 8.29 19.74 -1.63
C MET A 107 7.13 19.17 -2.46
N ALA A 108 7.12 17.85 -2.70
CA ALA A 108 6.03 17.18 -3.41
C ALA A 108 4.69 17.38 -2.71
N MET A 109 4.64 17.23 -1.38
CA MET A 109 3.42 17.47 -0.60
C MET A 109 2.92 18.93 -0.76
N ASP A 110 3.84 19.90 -0.69
CA ASP A 110 3.49 21.31 -0.87
C ASP A 110 2.99 21.62 -2.28
N HIS A 111 3.58 21.03 -3.32
CA HIS A 111 3.13 21.20 -4.70
C HIS A 111 1.74 20.61 -4.91
N LEU A 112 1.46 19.43 -4.36
CA LEU A 112 0.16 18.76 -4.45
C LEU A 112 -0.93 19.57 -3.73
N GLN A 113 -0.65 20.07 -2.51
CA GLN A 113 -1.58 20.90 -1.76
C GLN A 113 -1.88 22.22 -2.49
N LYS A 114 -0.86 22.89 -3.05
CA LYS A 114 -1.04 24.08 -3.88
C LYS A 114 -1.87 23.81 -5.14
N ALA A 115 -1.82 22.60 -5.68
CA ALA A 115 -2.64 22.17 -6.80
C ALA A 115 -4.07 21.73 -6.38
N ASN A 116 -4.44 21.88 -5.10
CA ASN A 116 -5.70 21.42 -4.51
C ASN A 116 -5.97 19.93 -4.67
N LEU A 117 -4.93 19.11 -4.72
CA LEU A 117 -5.03 17.66 -4.69
C LEU A 117 -5.05 17.16 -3.25
N ARG A 118 -5.91 16.19 -2.97
CA ARG A 118 -5.89 15.50 -1.68
C ARG A 118 -4.58 14.74 -1.53
N VAL A 119 -3.92 14.92 -0.39
CA VAL A 119 -2.68 14.22 -0.05
C VAL A 119 -2.92 13.31 1.14
N SER A 120 -2.58 12.05 0.99
CA SER A 120 -2.43 11.10 2.09
C SER A 120 -0.98 10.65 2.20
N VAL A 121 -0.61 10.11 3.35
CA VAL A 121 0.75 9.63 3.62
C VAL A 121 0.75 8.15 3.94
N ALA A 122 1.74 7.43 3.42
CA ALA A 122 2.03 6.06 3.81
C ALA A 122 3.42 5.97 4.43
N THR A 123 3.48 5.37 5.61
CA THR A 123 4.72 5.15 6.37
C THR A 123 4.91 3.68 6.64
N MET A 124 6.07 3.15 6.29
CA MET A 124 6.48 1.82 6.67
C MET A 124 7.34 1.88 7.93
N ILE A 125 6.93 1.16 8.97
CA ILE A 125 7.68 1.04 10.22
C ILE A 125 8.97 0.25 9.94
N HIS A 126 10.11 0.79 10.35
CA HIS A 126 11.38 0.08 10.31
C HIS A 126 12.30 0.54 11.45
N ARG A 127 13.30 -0.26 11.78
CA ARG A 127 14.15 -0.02 12.96
C ARG A 127 14.74 1.38 13.08
N ARG A 128 14.99 2.06 11.96
CA ARG A 128 15.65 3.37 11.94
C ARG A 128 14.68 4.55 12.02
N ASN A 129 13.35 4.33 12.02
CA ASN A 129 12.39 5.42 12.17
C ASN A 129 11.54 5.35 13.45
N LEU A 130 11.77 4.36 14.32
CA LEU A 130 10.95 4.18 15.52
C LEU A 130 10.94 5.40 16.43
N SER A 131 12.06 6.08 16.59
CA SER A 131 12.20 7.28 17.43
C SER A 131 11.64 8.56 16.81
N GLU A 132 11.20 8.52 15.55
CA GLU A 132 10.80 9.72 14.80
C GLU A 132 9.27 9.87 14.68
N PHE A 133 8.48 8.90 15.16
CA PHE A 133 7.03 8.87 14.95
C PHE A 133 6.29 10.05 15.56
N ASP A 134 6.67 10.53 16.76
CA ASP A 134 6.04 11.70 17.38
C ASP A 134 6.32 12.98 16.57
N GLN A 135 7.54 13.13 16.07
CA GLN A 135 7.90 14.26 15.21
C GLN A 135 7.19 14.18 13.86
N LEU A 136 7.09 12.98 13.30
CA LEU A 136 6.37 12.75 12.05
C LEU A 136 4.87 13.03 12.22
N ALA A 137 4.26 12.60 13.32
CA ALA A 137 2.86 12.89 13.63
C ALA A 137 2.61 14.42 13.69
N SER A 138 3.45 15.15 14.43
CA SER A 138 3.38 16.62 14.52
C SER A 138 3.56 17.30 13.16
N LEU A 139 4.47 16.79 12.33
CA LEU A 139 4.68 17.28 10.97
C LEU A 139 3.43 17.09 10.10
N LEU A 140 2.84 15.90 10.11
CA LEU A 140 1.64 15.58 9.30
C LEU A 140 0.42 16.39 9.74
N GLU A 141 0.26 16.60 11.04
CA GLU A 141 -0.77 17.48 11.60
C GLU A 141 -0.58 18.92 11.11
N SER A 142 0.64 19.46 11.19
CA SER A 142 0.96 20.83 10.73
C SER A 142 0.72 21.04 9.24
N LYS A 143 0.78 19.95 8.45
CA LYS A 143 0.48 19.96 7.01
C LYS A 143 -0.99 19.63 6.70
N ASN A 144 -1.84 19.48 7.71
CA ASN A 144 -3.26 19.11 7.55
C ASN A 144 -3.46 17.84 6.71
N ILE A 145 -2.65 16.81 6.94
CA ILE A 145 -2.82 15.50 6.30
C ILE A 145 -3.99 14.78 6.96
N GLU A 146 -5.01 14.43 6.19
CA GLU A 146 -6.25 13.81 6.67
C GLU A 146 -6.19 12.27 6.77
N GLU A 147 -5.24 11.66 6.10
CA GLU A 147 -5.09 10.19 6.10
C GLU A 147 -3.60 9.82 6.18
N TRP A 148 -3.26 9.07 7.21
CA TRP A 148 -1.93 8.52 7.43
C TRP A 148 -1.99 7.01 7.61
N ASN A 149 -1.50 6.30 6.61
CA ASN A 149 -1.43 4.84 6.61
C ASN A 149 -0.09 4.40 7.19
N VAL A 150 -0.11 3.73 8.32
CA VAL A 150 1.07 3.14 8.95
C VAL A 150 0.99 1.63 8.84
N ASP A 151 2.01 1.01 8.28
CA ASP A 151 2.08 -0.44 8.14
C ASP A 151 3.49 -0.97 8.44
N VAL A 152 3.58 -2.26 8.67
CA VAL A 152 4.84 -2.97 8.89
C VAL A 152 5.26 -3.69 7.62
N PRO A 153 6.57 -3.78 7.34
CA PRO A 153 7.03 -4.45 6.14
C PRO A 153 6.80 -5.96 6.22
N CYS A 154 6.51 -6.55 5.08
CA CYS A 154 6.72 -7.98 4.89
C CYS A 154 8.20 -8.23 4.58
N VAL A 155 8.83 -9.20 5.24
CA VAL A 155 10.23 -9.57 5.01
C VAL A 155 10.34 -10.35 3.70
N GLU A 156 10.17 -9.60 2.59
CA GLU A 156 10.19 -10.12 1.22
C GLU A 156 11.01 -9.22 0.30
N GLY A 157 11.37 -9.73 -0.86
CA GLY A 157 12.15 -9.02 -1.86
C GLY A 157 13.47 -8.49 -1.28
N ARG A 158 13.75 -7.21 -1.52
CA ARG A 158 15.00 -6.56 -1.05
C ARG A 158 15.10 -6.46 0.47
N LEU A 159 13.99 -6.51 1.21
CA LEU A 159 14.04 -6.44 2.67
C LEU A 159 14.69 -7.68 3.28
N ARG A 160 14.64 -8.84 2.62
CA ARG A 160 15.29 -10.08 3.11
C ARG A 160 16.78 -9.90 3.41
N THR A 161 17.46 -9.08 2.63
CA THR A 161 18.90 -8.80 2.76
C THR A 161 19.22 -7.55 3.58
N ASN A 162 18.21 -6.75 3.95
CA ASN A 162 18.37 -5.53 4.72
C ASN A 162 17.87 -5.70 6.17
N GLN A 163 18.46 -6.65 6.90
CA GLN A 163 18.04 -7.03 8.27
C GLN A 163 18.15 -5.88 9.28
N ASP A 164 19.00 -4.89 9.02
CA ASP A 164 19.14 -3.66 9.81
C ASP A 164 17.87 -2.80 9.85
N LEU A 165 16.91 -3.10 8.99
CA LEU A 165 15.60 -2.42 8.94
C LEU A 165 14.48 -3.22 9.63
N TRP A 166 14.73 -4.48 9.99
CA TRP A 166 13.69 -5.34 10.54
C TRP A 166 13.25 -4.87 11.93
N VAL A 167 11.98 -5.06 12.20
CA VAL A 167 11.35 -4.85 13.50
C VAL A 167 10.57 -6.10 13.87
N SER A 168 10.60 -6.45 15.14
CA SER A 168 9.78 -7.54 15.66
C SER A 168 8.31 -7.11 15.80
N PRO A 169 7.37 -8.04 15.85
CA PRO A 169 5.97 -7.73 16.08
C PRO A 169 5.72 -6.94 17.37
N SER A 170 6.44 -7.24 18.45
CA SER A 170 6.31 -6.53 19.72
C SER A 170 6.84 -5.10 19.65
N GLU A 171 7.97 -4.87 18.96
CA GLU A 171 8.54 -3.53 18.80
C GLU A 171 7.67 -2.63 17.90
N ALA A 172 7.18 -3.16 16.78
CA ALA A 172 6.45 -2.37 15.79
C ALA A 172 5.00 -2.09 16.16
N SER A 173 4.39 -2.92 17.00
CA SER A 173 2.95 -2.91 17.25
C SER A 173 2.42 -1.57 17.78
N HIS A 174 3.17 -0.92 18.65
CA HIS A 174 2.80 0.38 19.22
C HIS A 174 2.63 1.44 18.10
N PHE A 175 3.51 1.44 17.10
CA PHE A 175 3.52 2.45 16.05
C PHE A 175 2.37 2.30 15.05
N LEU A 176 1.73 1.15 14.97
CA LEU A 176 0.53 0.96 14.15
C LEU A 176 -0.64 1.84 14.61
N SER A 177 -0.66 2.26 15.88
CA SER A 177 -1.69 3.12 16.43
C SER A 177 -1.60 4.59 15.99
N TYR A 178 -0.49 5.01 15.39
CA TYR A 178 -0.35 6.36 14.85
C TYR A 178 -1.18 6.59 13.58
N GLY A 179 -1.48 5.52 12.84
CA GLY A 179 -2.27 5.62 11.61
C GLY A 179 -3.69 6.12 11.87
N TYR A 180 -4.19 6.99 10.98
CA TYR A 180 -5.54 7.52 11.01
C TYR A 180 -6.11 7.70 9.59
N GLY A 181 -7.42 7.91 9.50
CA GLY A 181 -8.13 8.02 8.22
C GLY A 181 -8.70 6.69 7.74
N GLY A 182 -9.06 6.62 6.45
CA GLY A 182 -9.82 5.50 5.90
C GLY A 182 -9.04 4.22 5.63
N GLY A 183 -7.76 4.32 5.33
CA GLY A 183 -6.91 3.18 4.93
C GLY A 183 -7.38 2.42 3.69
N PHE A 184 -6.50 1.53 3.19
CA PHE A 184 -6.84 0.62 2.09
C PHE A 184 -7.20 -0.79 2.57
N HIS A 185 -6.96 -1.07 3.84
CA HIS A 185 -7.11 -2.40 4.44
C HIS A 185 -8.39 -2.48 5.24
N GLY A 186 -9.49 -2.63 4.55
CA GLY A 186 -10.77 -2.97 5.14
C GLY A 186 -11.18 -4.39 4.80
N SER A 187 -12.24 -4.86 5.40
CA SER A 187 -12.92 -6.09 5.01
C SER A 187 -14.39 -5.98 5.29
N THR A 188 -15.19 -6.68 4.53
CA THR A 188 -16.64 -6.77 4.69
C THR A 188 -17.08 -8.22 4.87
N ASN A 189 -18.25 -8.44 5.41
CA ASN A 189 -18.96 -9.72 5.35
C ASN A 189 -18.19 -10.93 5.88
N ASN A 190 -17.72 -10.90 7.13
CA ASN A 190 -17.06 -12.04 7.80
C ASN A 190 -15.84 -12.60 7.06
N SER A 191 -15.18 -11.78 6.24
CA SER A 191 -13.96 -12.13 5.53
C SER A 191 -12.74 -11.42 6.09
N THR A 192 -11.56 -12.00 5.87
CA THR A 192 -10.27 -11.43 6.24
C THR A 192 -9.83 -10.32 5.27
N CYS A 193 -8.62 -9.75 5.43
CA CYS A 193 -8.10 -8.70 4.56
C CYS A 193 -8.08 -9.13 3.08
N GLY A 194 -8.23 -8.16 2.18
CA GLY A 194 -8.15 -8.36 0.74
C GLY A 194 -9.38 -9.03 0.10
N ALA A 195 -10.51 -9.13 0.83
CA ALA A 195 -11.74 -9.67 0.25
C ALA A 195 -12.39 -8.73 -0.78
N HIS A 196 -12.06 -7.44 -0.72
CA HIS A 196 -12.64 -6.37 -1.54
C HIS A 196 -11.63 -5.74 -2.51
N LEU A 197 -10.47 -6.35 -2.69
CA LEU A 197 -9.43 -5.84 -3.60
C LEU A 197 -8.80 -6.96 -4.41
N CYS A 198 -8.21 -6.57 -5.54
CA CYS A 198 -7.27 -7.36 -6.31
C CYS A 198 -6.13 -6.46 -6.79
N ALA A 199 -5.04 -7.06 -7.21
CA ALA A 199 -3.92 -6.36 -7.82
C ALA A 199 -3.64 -6.92 -9.20
N ILE A 200 -3.28 -6.03 -10.13
CA ILE A 200 -2.80 -6.39 -11.46
C ILE A 200 -1.32 -6.08 -11.50
N MET A 201 -0.55 -7.09 -11.79
CA MET A 201 0.90 -6.98 -11.87
C MET A 201 1.34 -6.51 -13.25
N THR A 202 2.56 -6.00 -13.36
CA THR A 202 3.11 -5.46 -14.61
C THR A 202 3.24 -6.49 -15.73
N ASN A 203 3.26 -7.79 -15.39
CA ASN A 203 3.20 -8.90 -16.36
C ASN A 203 1.76 -9.28 -16.76
N GLY A 204 0.75 -8.52 -16.36
CA GLY A 204 -0.65 -8.77 -16.68
C GLY A 204 -1.35 -9.81 -15.81
N THR A 205 -0.69 -10.40 -14.80
CA THR A 205 -1.36 -11.34 -13.89
C THR A 205 -2.24 -10.61 -12.88
N ILE A 206 -3.34 -11.25 -12.49
CA ILE A 206 -4.30 -10.76 -11.50
C ILE A 206 -4.17 -11.59 -10.23
N CYS A 207 -3.90 -10.91 -9.11
CA CYS A 207 -3.60 -11.52 -7.82
C CYS A 207 -4.50 -10.92 -6.73
N LYS A 208 -4.54 -11.56 -5.55
CA LYS A 208 -5.25 -11.06 -4.37
C LYS A 208 -4.78 -9.66 -3.95
N CYS A 209 -3.48 -9.48 -3.88
CA CYS A 209 -2.81 -8.18 -3.68
C CYS A 209 -1.37 -8.30 -4.18
N GLY A 210 -0.63 -7.18 -4.23
CA GLY A 210 0.76 -7.18 -4.73
C GLY A 210 1.70 -8.15 -3.99
N LEU A 211 1.45 -8.43 -2.72
CA LEU A 211 2.24 -9.42 -1.95
C LEU A 211 2.00 -10.87 -2.41
N PHE A 212 0.82 -11.19 -2.93
CA PHE A 212 0.48 -12.50 -3.49
C PHE A 212 0.81 -12.61 -4.98
N SER A 213 1.77 -11.85 -5.49
CA SER A 213 2.16 -11.82 -6.92
C SER A 213 2.60 -13.18 -7.48
N GLN A 214 3.08 -14.08 -6.63
CA GLN A 214 3.48 -15.44 -7.03
C GLN A 214 2.31 -16.44 -7.09
N GLU A 215 1.10 -16.01 -6.76
CA GLU A 215 -0.11 -16.83 -6.73
C GLU A 215 -1.20 -16.17 -7.58
N PRO A 216 -1.01 -16.09 -8.91
CA PRO A 216 -1.99 -15.45 -9.78
C PRO A 216 -3.29 -16.25 -9.83
N ALA A 217 -4.40 -15.53 -9.76
CA ALA A 217 -5.73 -16.12 -9.93
C ALA A 217 -6.16 -16.16 -11.42
N SER A 218 -5.62 -15.24 -12.23
CA SER A 218 -5.96 -15.06 -13.64
C SER A 218 -4.98 -14.10 -14.31
N SER A 219 -5.29 -13.69 -15.54
CA SER A 219 -4.58 -12.65 -16.29
C SER A 219 -5.55 -11.63 -16.89
N ILE A 220 -5.01 -10.50 -17.38
CA ILE A 220 -5.78 -9.47 -18.10
C ILE A 220 -6.47 -10.05 -19.35
N GLU A 221 -5.84 -11.03 -20.01
CA GLU A 221 -6.38 -11.71 -21.19
C GLU A 221 -7.69 -12.44 -20.85
N GLU A 222 -7.74 -13.12 -19.70
CA GLU A 222 -8.94 -13.82 -19.22
C GLU A 222 -10.00 -12.86 -18.64
N GLY A 223 -9.63 -11.63 -18.35
CA GLY A 223 -10.49 -10.57 -17.84
C GLY A 223 -10.48 -10.40 -16.32
N LEU A 224 -10.72 -9.15 -15.90
CA LEU A 224 -10.70 -8.74 -14.50
C LEU A 224 -11.78 -9.45 -13.66
N ARG A 225 -12.98 -9.62 -14.20
CA ARG A 225 -14.09 -10.33 -13.55
C ARG A 225 -13.73 -11.78 -13.26
N THR A 226 -13.06 -12.47 -14.18
CA THR A 226 -12.59 -13.85 -14.01
C THR A 226 -11.59 -13.92 -12.84
N GLY A 227 -10.60 -13.02 -12.84
CA GLY A 227 -9.63 -12.92 -11.75
C GLY A 227 -10.29 -12.65 -10.41
N TRP A 228 -11.20 -11.69 -10.38
CA TRP A 228 -11.97 -11.34 -9.18
C TRP A 228 -12.71 -12.51 -8.55
N VAL A 229 -13.36 -13.35 -9.37
CA VAL A 229 -14.11 -14.52 -8.90
C VAL A 229 -13.18 -15.62 -8.39
N ARG A 230 -12.04 -15.81 -9.04
CA ARG A 230 -11.07 -16.87 -8.70
C ARG A 230 -10.19 -16.53 -7.48
N ILE A 231 -10.07 -15.25 -7.09
CA ILE A 231 -9.28 -14.86 -5.92
C ILE A 231 -9.84 -15.51 -4.65
N PRO A 232 -9.03 -16.29 -3.90
CA PRO A 232 -9.47 -16.92 -2.67
C PRO A 232 -9.83 -15.90 -1.61
N ARG A 233 -11.05 -15.99 -1.08
CA ARG A 233 -11.52 -15.23 0.08
C ARG A 233 -11.51 -16.11 1.30
N ILE A 234 -10.82 -15.69 2.34
CA ILE A 234 -10.69 -16.46 3.58
C ILE A 234 -11.72 -15.94 4.57
N PRO A 235 -12.73 -16.75 4.96
CA PRO A 235 -13.68 -16.37 6.00
C PRO A 235 -13.01 -16.27 7.37
N LEU A 236 -13.51 -15.40 8.25
CA LEU A 236 -13.01 -15.27 9.62
C LEU A 236 -13.10 -16.58 10.42
N LYS A 237 -14.16 -17.37 10.19
CA LYS A 237 -14.38 -18.66 10.86
C LYS A 237 -13.27 -19.68 10.61
N ASP A 238 -12.55 -19.55 9.48
CA ASP A 238 -11.50 -20.48 9.07
C ASP A 238 -10.14 -20.13 9.70
N LEU A 239 -10.03 -18.95 10.34
CA LEU A 239 -8.82 -18.57 11.06
C LEU A 239 -8.61 -19.46 12.29
N THR A 240 -7.34 -19.75 12.59
CA THR A 240 -6.97 -20.51 13.78
C THR A 240 -7.09 -19.69 15.07
N CYS A 241 -6.97 -18.38 14.99
CA CYS A 241 -7.15 -17.49 16.14
C CYS A 241 -8.62 -17.36 16.55
N LYS A 242 -8.90 -17.48 17.84
CA LYS A 242 -10.25 -17.38 18.45
C LYS A 242 -10.26 -16.32 19.55
N CYS A 243 -9.51 -15.24 19.38
CA CYS A 243 -9.41 -14.18 20.37
C CYS A 243 -10.63 -13.24 20.33
N PRO A 244 -10.90 -12.49 21.42
CA PRO A 244 -12.06 -11.59 21.49
C PRO A 244 -12.11 -10.49 20.43
N VAL A 245 -10.95 -10.09 19.89
CA VAL A 245 -10.82 -8.99 18.93
C VAL A 245 -10.79 -9.45 17.48
N VAL A 246 -11.06 -10.72 17.19
CA VAL A 246 -10.97 -11.26 15.81
C VAL A 246 -11.91 -10.57 14.83
N GLU A 247 -13.09 -10.16 15.28
CA GLU A 247 -14.07 -9.44 14.47
C GLU A 247 -13.59 -8.04 14.08
N GLU A 248 -12.75 -7.42 14.89
CA GLU A 248 -12.17 -6.11 14.63
C GLU A 248 -10.89 -6.22 13.78
N CYS A 249 -9.95 -7.08 14.20
CA CYS A 249 -8.66 -7.21 13.53
C CYS A 249 -8.73 -8.02 12.22
N ARG A 250 -9.77 -8.85 12.09
CA ARG A 250 -10.01 -9.72 10.92
C ARG A 250 -8.82 -10.57 10.53
N GLY A 251 -8.04 -10.95 11.55
CA GLY A 251 -6.83 -11.75 11.39
C GLY A 251 -5.60 -10.98 10.90
N GLY A 252 -5.70 -9.68 10.61
CA GLY A 252 -4.60 -8.88 10.07
C GLY A 252 -4.21 -9.24 8.64
N CYS A 253 -2.97 -9.00 8.25
CA CYS A 253 -2.46 -9.29 6.91
C CYS A 253 -2.26 -10.79 6.69
N ARG A 254 -2.98 -11.37 5.71
CA ARG A 254 -2.89 -12.79 5.41
C ARG A 254 -1.55 -13.20 4.80
N TYR A 255 -0.88 -12.27 4.15
CA TYR A 255 0.46 -12.55 3.63
C TYR A 255 1.50 -12.63 4.77
N ARG A 256 1.46 -11.71 5.74
CA ARG A 256 2.33 -11.79 6.93
C ARG A 256 2.10 -13.10 7.70
N ALA A 257 0.85 -13.49 7.89
CA ALA A 257 0.53 -14.79 8.50
C ALA A 257 1.16 -15.96 7.70
N LYS A 258 1.02 -15.94 6.38
CA LYS A 258 1.56 -16.98 5.48
C LYS A 258 3.08 -17.11 5.59
N ILE A 259 3.83 -16.01 5.57
CA ILE A 259 5.30 -16.07 5.67
C ILE A 259 5.80 -16.44 7.08
N GLN A 260 4.94 -16.34 8.09
CA GLN A 260 5.21 -16.80 9.47
C GLN A 260 4.79 -18.24 9.72
N GLY A 261 4.12 -18.89 8.77
CA GLY A 261 3.69 -20.27 8.87
C GLY A 261 2.59 -20.63 7.89
N ASP A 262 1.38 -20.11 8.06
CA ASP A 262 0.23 -20.44 7.25
C ASP A 262 -0.74 -19.26 7.13
N VAL A 263 -1.47 -19.19 6.01
CA VAL A 263 -2.42 -18.10 5.70
C VAL A 263 -3.59 -18.01 6.68
N PHE A 264 -3.89 -19.07 7.44
CA PHE A 264 -4.95 -19.10 8.46
C PHE A 264 -4.45 -18.73 9.86
N GLN A 265 -3.15 -18.64 10.07
CA GLN A 265 -2.53 -18.27 11.34
C GLN A 265 -2.77 -16.77 11.68
N PRO A 266 -2.62 -16.36 12.94
CA PRO A 266 -2.71 -14.95 13.31
C PRO A 266 -1.56 -14.13 12.69
N ASP A 267 -1.84 -12.87 12.36
CA ASP A 267 -0.81 -11.87 12.09
C ASP A 267 -0.29 -11.33 13.43
N LEU A 268 0.91 -11.71 13.82
CA LEU A 268 1.46 -11.39 15.14
C LEU A 268 1.57 -9.87 15.38
N PHE A 269 1.84 -9.06 14.36
CA PHE A 269 1.87 -7.60 14.50
C PHE A 269 0.52 -7.07 14.99
N GLN A 270 -0.59 -7.57 14.43
CA GLN A 270 -1.92 -7.19 14.87
C GLN A 270 -2.26 -7.75 16.26
N CYS A 271 -1.77 -8.94 16.59
CA CYS A 271 -1.98 -9.50 17.92
C CYS A 271 -1.33 -8.67 19.03
N TYR A 272 -0.11 -8.19 18.81
CA TYR A 272 0.56 -7.27 19.73
C TYR A 272 -0.11 -5.88 19.74
N ALA A 273 -0.43 -5.31 18.58
CA ALA A 273 -1.05 -3.98 18.48
C ALA A 273 -2.41 -3.90 19.19
N ARG A 274 -3.12 -5.02 19.29
CA ARG A 274 -4.43 -5.11 19.98
C ARG A 274 -4.36 -5.71 21.39
N GLY A 275 -3.15 -5.88 21.92
CA GLY A 275 -2.95 -6.36 23.29
C GLY A 275 -3.35 -7.83 23.52
N VAL A 276 -3.54 -8.62 22.46
CA VAL A 276 -3.80 -10.07 22.56
C VAL A 276 -2.55 -10.83 23.01
N LEU A 277 -1.40 -10.42 22.48
CA LEU A 277 -0.10 -10.84 22.94
C LEU A 277 0.56 -9.68 23.69
N LYS A 278 1.26 -10.00 24.78
CA LYS A 278 2.06 -9.04 25.54
C LYS A 278 3.53 -9.27 25.21
N GLY A 279 4.29 -8.19 25.00
CA GLY A 279 5.74 -8.30 24.91
C GLY A 279 6.25 -8.92 26.20
N GLY A 280 7.05 -9.97 26.10
CA GLY A 280 7.83 -10.45 27.24
C GLY A 280 8.84 -9.38 27.62
N GLU A 281 8.98 -9.12 28.92
CA GLU A 281 10.07 -8.35 29.51
C GLU A 281 11.42 -8.98 29.19
#